data_bda270df1a7f99ed8fd80e1de94c8068
#
_entry.id   bda270df1a7f99ed8fd80e1de94c8068
#
_cell.length_a   1.000
_cell.length_b   1.000
_cell.length_c   1.000
_cell.angle_alpha   90.00
_cell.angle_beta   90.00
_cell.angle_gamma   90.00
#
_symmetry.space_group_name_H-M   'P 1'
#
loop_
_entity.id
_entity.type
_entity.pdbx_description
1 polymer ?
#
loop_
_entity_poly.entity_id
_entity_poly.type
_entity_poly.pdbx_seq_one_letter_code
_entity_poly.pdbx_strand_id
1 'polypeptide(L)'
;MIFSFDYIKTTSESNDKNRSEWELVGNMVQRFKDCIHRDIKFDGEPVISMVTSVQSNRQGIVNNRRAENIVDDESIFSLSDRIIQFASHAFILRKKTEDEMEQEPNFGTHKFKCVKYRHLGQDVDGAINPIRMPDGSLQQNYIHLDFNNFHISEKGDLRDLVRYLNQNPQIVEDGD
;
A
#
# COMPACT_ATOMS: atom_id res chain seq x y z
N MET A 1 -6.25 -8.77 19.56
CA MET A 1 -6.32 -7.29 19.73
C MET A 1 -5.54 -6.63 18.60
N ILE A 2 -6.04 -5.50 18.04
CA ILE A 2 -5.32 -4.72 17.04
C ILE A 2 -4.72 -3.50 17.73
N PHE A 3 -3.41 -3.30 17.56
CA PHE A 3 -2.69 -2.11 18.01
C PHE A 3 -2.40 -1.23 16.80
N SER A 4 -3.00 -0.05 16.76
CA SER A 4 -2.75 0.94 15.70
C SER A 4 -1.71 1.94 16.19
N PHE A 5 -0.62 2.08 15.44
CA PHE A 5 0.45 3.04 15.70
C PHE A 5 0.57 4.01 14.52
N ASP A 6 0.17 5.25 14.75
CA ASP A 6 0.20 6.33 13.76
C ASP A 6 1.53 7.04 13.85
N TYR A 7 2.21 6.94 12.98
CA TYR A 7 3.08 6.37 11.99
C TYR A 7 4.51 6.19 12.54
N ILE A 8 5.31 5.33 11.93
CA ILE A 8 6.71 5.12 12.32
C ILE A 8 7.53 6.34 11.90
N LYS A 9 8.10 7.02 12.89
CA LYS A 9 8.97 8.18 12.72
C LYS A 9 10.14 8.08 13.70
N THR A 10 11.32 8.50 13.26
CA THR A 10 12.45 8.67 14.18
C THR A 10 12.20 9.87 15.08
N THR A 11 12.45 9.70 16.38
CA THR A 11 12.47 10.81 17.33
C THR A 11 13.84 11.44 17.32
N SER A 12 13.91 12.78 17.32
CA SER A 12 15.13 13.55 17.44
C SER A 12 15.90 13.36 18.77
N GLU A 13 15.30 12.59 19.70
CA GLU A 13 15.85 12.33 21.03
C GLU A 13 16.84 11.15 21.09
N SER A 14 17.03 10.41 20.01
CA SER A 14 18.11 9.43 19.99
C SER A 14 19.44 10.18 19.90
N ASN A 15 20.04 10.46 21.04
CA ASN A 15 21.37 11.07 21.19
C ASN A 15 22.53 10.24 20.60
N ASP A 16 22.23 9.22 19.82
CA ASP A 16 23.22 8.37 19.17
C ASP A 16 23.56 8.99 17.81
N LYS A 17 24.39 10.04 17.84
CA LYS A 17 24.88 10.79 16.67
C LYS A 17 25.56 9.92 15.59
N ASN A 18 25.79 8.64 15.88
CA ASN A 18 26.51 7.70 15.01
C ASN A 18 25.60 6.71 14.28
N ARG A 19 24.28 6.72 14.51
CA ARG A 19 23.36 5.80 13.84
C ARG A 19 22.53 6.53 12.79
N SER A 20 22.40 5.91 11.65
CA SER A 20 21.54 6.43 10.58
C SER A 20 20.04 6.29 10.96
N GLU A 21 19.22 7.19 10.43
CA GLU A 21 17.77 7.20 10.67
C GLU A 21 17.11 5.84 10.34
N TRP A 22 17.53 5.20 9.27
CA TRP A 22 17.02 3.90 8.85
C TRP A 22 17.36 2.77 9.82
N GLU A 23 18.54 2.82 10.49
CA GLU A 23 18.90 1.85 11.53
C GLU A 23 18.03 1.99 12.78
N LEU A 24 17.75 3.23 13.17
CA LEU A 24 16.87 3.52 14.31
C LEU A 24 15.46 3.02 14.07
N VAL A 25 14.89 3.31 12.90
CA VAL A 25 13.57 2.81 12.48
C VAL A 25 13.56 1.28 12.44
N GLY A 26 14.54 0.66 11.81
CA GLY A 26 14.64 -0.80 11.75
C GLY A 26 14.70 -1.46 13.13
N ASN A 27 15.49 -0.91 14.06
CA ASN A 27 15.59 -1.43 15.43
C ASN A 27 14.28 -1.23 16.20
N MET A 28 13.57 -0.13 15.99
CA MET A 28 12.26 0.12 16.61
C MET A 28 11.23 -0.90 16.15
N VAL A 29 11.12 -1.15 14.85
CA VAL A 29 10.19 -2.13 14.28
C VAL A 29 10.52 -3.54 14.77
N GLN A 30 11.80 -3.89 14.85
CA GLN A 30 12.21 -5.18 15.42
C GLN A 30 11.79 -5.33 16.88
N ARG A 31 11.97 -4.29 17.69
CA ARG A 31 11.55 -4.29 19.10
C ARG A 31 10.04 -4.45 19.25
N PHE A 32 9.24 -3.75 18.44
CA PHE A 32 7.79 -3.94 18.42
C PHE A 32 7.42 -5.39 18.08
N LYS A 33 8.04 -5.95 17.05
CA LYS A 33 7.80 -7.33 16.65
C LYS A 33 8.15 -8.32 17.76
N ASP A 34 9.31 -8.15 18.38
CA ASP A 34 9.75 -9.01 19.47
C ASP A 34 8.81 -8.92 20.69
N CYS A 35 8.39 -7.71 21.06
CA CYS A 35 7.43 -7.49 22.13
C CYS A 35 6.08 -8.18 21.83
N ILE A 36 5.53 -7.96 20.64
CA ILE A 36 4.23 -8.52 20.23
C ILE A 36 4.27 -10.05 20.15
N HIS A 37 5.35 -10.64 19.63
CA HIS A 37 5.43 -12.09 19.43
C HIS A 37 5.97 -12.88 20.61
N ARG A 38 6.82 -12.27 21.46
CA ARG A 38 7.48 -12.98 22.55
C ARG A 38 6.97 -12.62 23.93
N ASP A 39 6.70 -11.31 24.15
CA ASP A 39 6.44 -10.80 25.50
C ASP A 39 4.95 -10.72 25.80
N ILE A 40 4.10 -10.45 24.78
CA ILE A 40 2.65 -10.33 24.97
C ILE A 40 1.96 -11.56 24.38
N LYS A 41 1.65 -12.50 25.26
CA LYS A 41 1.01 -13.77 24.90
C LYS A 41 -0.21 -14.06 25.78
N PHE A 42 -1.16 -14.77 25.22
CA PHE A 42 -2.26 -15.39 25.94
C PHE A 42 -2.28 -16.89 25.60
N ASP A 43 -2.28 -17.74 26.61
CA ASP A 43 -2.15 -19.19 26.48
C ASP A 43 -0.96 -19.64 25.58
N GLY A 44 0.15 -18.90 25.67
CA GLY A 44 1.36 -19.18 24.89
C GLY A 44 1.38 -18.63 23.48
N GLU A 45 0.27 -18.10 22.98
CA GLU A 45 0.14 -17.59 21.61
C GLU A 45 0.15 -16.05 21.54
N PRO A 46 0.76 -15.44 20.50
CA PRO A 46 0.67 -14.01 20.25
C PRO A 46 -0.77 -13.57 19.99
N VAL A 47 -1.22 -12.54 20.70
CA VAL A 47 -2.63 -12.08 20.63
C VAL A 47 -2.79 -10.67 20.08
N ILE A 48 -1.69 -10.02 19.68
CA ILE A 48 -1.70 -8.66 19.16
C ILE A 48 -1.23 -8.64 17.72
N SER A 49 -2.00 -7.99 16.85
CA SER A 49 -1.56 -7.56 15.53
C SER A 49 -1.31 -6.05 15.54
N MET A 50 -0.19 -5.61 14.98
CA MET A 50 0.15 -4.20 14.86
C MET A 50 -0.10 -3.72 13.42
N VAL A 51 -0.80 -2.60 13.31
CA VAL A 51 -0.97 -1.86 12.06
C VAL A 51 -0.31 -0.50 12.21
N THR A 52 0.54 -0.15 11.26
CA THR A 52 1.22 1.14 11.27
C THR A 52 1.36 1.68 9.86
N SER A 53 1.62 2.97 9.73
CA SER A 53 1.93 3.63 8.47
C SER A 53 3.35 4.18 8.47
N VAL A 54 3.90 4.37 7.28
CA VAL A 54 5.14 5.11 7.04
C VAL A 54 4.89 6.07 5.89
N GLN A 55 5.49 7.24 5.95
CA GLN A 55 5.43 8.16 4.82
C GLN A 55 6.36 7.67 3.71
N SER A 56 5.86 7.69 2.46
CA SER A 56 6.71 7.46 1.31
C SER A 56 7.74 8.58 1.18
N ASN A 57 8.87 8.27 0.59
CA ASN A 57 9.93 9.23 0.32
C ASN A 57 9.43 10.34 -0.63
N ARG A 58 9.94 11.57 -0.44
CA ARG A 58 9.57 12.75 -1.25
C ARG A 58 9.81 12.58 -2.75
N GLN A 59 10.79 11.78 -3.14
CA GLN A 59 11.06 11.45 -4.54
C GLN A 59 9.91 10.65 -5.18
N GLY A 60 9.28 9.74 -4.44
CA GLY A 60 8.06 9.05 -4.88
C GLY A 60 6.90 10.01 -5.14
N ILE A 61 6.75 11.07 -4.34
CA ILE A 61 5.68 12.07 -4.50
C ILE A 61 5.89 12.93 -5.74
N VAL A 62 7.13 13.29 -6.08
CA VAL A 62 7.45 14.13 -7.24
C VAL A 62 7.32 13.35 -8.55
N ASN A 63 7.66 12.06 -8.54
CA ASN A 63 7.55 11.19 -9.71
C ASN A 63 6.11 10.77 -10.01
N ASN A 64 5.22 10.81 -9.01
CA ASN A 64 3.83 10.37 -9.12
C ASN A 64 2.88 11.42 -9.75
N ARG A 65 3.39 12.37 -10.52
CA ARG A 65 2.53 13.32 -11.27
C ARG A 65 2.00 12.74 -12.58
N ARG A 66 2.66 11.70 -13.12
CA ARG A 66 2.24 11.00 -14.34
C ARG A 66 2.18 9.51 -14.08
N ALA A 67 1.16 8.85 -14.61
CA ALA A 67 0.94 7.41 -14.45
C ALA A 67 2.15 6.58 -14.88
N GLU A 68 2.89 7.02 -15.89
CA GLU A 68 4.08 6.35 -16.43
C GLU A 68 5.24 6.21 -15.43
N ASN A 69 5.30 7.08 -14.41
CA ASN A 69 6.41 7.13 -13.46
C ASN A 69 6.06 6.56 -12.08
N ILE A 70 4.88 5.96 -11.94
CA ILE A 70 4.43 5.42 -10.66
C ILE A 70 5.13 4.10 -10.41
N VAL A 71 5.83 4.04 -9.28
CA VAL A 71 6.42 2.81 -8.75
C VAL A 71 5.59 2.37 -7.55
N ASP A 72 4.60 1.49 -7.80
CA ASP A 72 3.76 0.91 -6.76
C ASP A 72 4.27 -0.49 -6.39
N ASP A 73 5.50 -0.57 -5.87
CA ASP A 73 6.13 -1.80 -5.40
C ASP A 73 6.83 -1.62 -4.03
N GLU A 74 7.52 -2.66 -3.58
CA GLU A 74 8.21 -2.64 -2.29
C GLU A 74 9.28 -1.55 -2.18
N SER A 75 9.83 -1.04 -3.28
CA SER A 75 10.90 -0.03 -3.29
C SER A 75 10.46 1.35 -2.78
N ILE A 76 9.14 1.61 -2.76
CA ILE A 76 8.58 2.86 -2.20
C ILE A 76 8.86 3.01 -0.70
N PHE A 77 9.09 1.89 0.00
CA PHE A 77 9.40 1.86 1.43
C PHE A 77 10.89 2.07 1.72
N SER A 78 11.58 2.85 0.90
CA SER A 78 13.04 3.05 0.91
C SER A 78 13.63 3.58 2.22
N LEU A 79 12.81 3.99 3.19
CA LEU A 79 13.28 4.42 4.52
C LEU A 79 13.91 3.29 5.34
N SER A 80 13.52 2.05 5.11
CA SER A 80 14.19 0.89 5.69
C SER A 80 13.70 -0.41 5.05
N ASP A 81 14.57 -1.10 4.35
CA ASP A 81 14.33 -2.48 3.90
C ASP A 81 13.89 -3.39 5.05
N ARG A 82 14.31 -3.07 6.28
CA ARG A 82 13.92 -3.79 7.48
C ARG A 82 12.43 -3.68 7.79
N ILE A 83 11.78 -2.54 7.52
CA ILE A 83 10.32 -2.42 7.72
C ILE A 83 9.62 -3.48 6.90
N ILE A 84 9.96 -3.56 5.61
CA ILE A 84 9.40 -4.56 4.70
C ILE A 84 9.79 -5.98 5.12
N GLN A 85 11.05 -6.20 5.52
CA GLN A 85 11.49 -7.53 5.97
C GLN A 85 10.71 -8.03 7.20
N PHE A 86 10.36 -7.16 8.12
CA PHE A 86 9.62 -7.54 9.35
C PHE A 86 8.11 -7.55 9.16
N ALA A 87 7.56 -6.78 8.24
CA ALA A 87 6.13 -6.76 7.97
C ALA A 87 5.65 -8.11 7.42
N SER A 88 4.52 -8.58 7.92
CA SER A 88 3.81 -9.74 7.35
C SER A 88 3.03 -9.35 6.12
N HIS A 89 2.48 -8.14 6.12
CA HIS A 89 1.73 -7.54 5.00
C HIS A 89 2.22 -6.11 4.82
N ALA A 90 2.28 -5.65 3.56
CA ALA A 90 2.56 -4.26 3.25
C ALA A 90 1.62 -3.79 2.14
N PHE A 91 1.14 -2.56 2.29
CA PHE A 91 0.16 -1.97 1.40
C PHE A 91 0.58 -0.56 1.03
N ILE A 92 0.19 -0.13 -0.17
CA ILE A 92 0.32 1.24 -0.64
C ILE A 92 -1.09 1.82 -0.76
N LEU A 93 -1.32 2.97 -0.13
CA LEU A 93 -2.50 3.79 -0.31
C LEU A 93 -2.05 5.12 -0.92
N ARG A 94 -2.54 5.45 -2.11
CA ARG A 94 -2.20 6.70 -2.77
C ARG A 94 -3.39 7.32 -3.50
N LYS A 95 -3.33 8.62 -3.71
CA LYS A 95 -4.24 9.32 -4.61
C LYS A 95 -3.93 8.91 -6.05
N LYS A 96 -4.96 8.83 -6.90
CA LYS A 96 -4.80 8.68 -8.34
C LYS A 96 -4.12 9.92 -8.94
N THR A 97 -3.35 9.73 -10.00
CA THR A 97 -2.84 10.82 -10.84
C THR A 97 -3.96 11.43 -11.67
N GLU A 98 -3.70 12.56 -12.30
CA GLU A 98 -4.63 13.20 -13.23
C GLU A 98 -4.94 12.26 -14.40
N ASP A 99 -3.91 11.65 -15.01
CA ASP A 99 -4.06 10.69 -16.11
C ASP A 99 -4.92 9.48 -15.69
N GLU A 100 -4.72 8.95 -14.47
CA GLU A 100 -5.54 7.85 -13.95
C GLU A 100 -6.99 8.28 -13.68
N MET A 101 -7.21 9.52 -13.27
CA MET A 101 -8.56 10.05 -13.07
C MET A 101 -9.30 10.23 -14.39
N GLU A 102 -8.59 10.60 -15.47
CA GLU A 102 -9.15 10.69 -16.82
C GLU A 102 -9.46 9.32 -17.43
N GLN A 103 -8.56 8.34 -17.27
CA GLN A 103 -8.75 6.99 -17.77
C GLN A 103 -9.78 6.16 -16.98
N GLU A 104 -9.98 6.48 -15.72
CA GLU A 104 -10.85 5.75 -14.78
C GLU A 104 -11.88 6.70 -14.15
N PRO A 105 -12.68 7.43 -14.95
CA PRO A 105 -13.56 8.48 -14.44
C PRO A 105 -14.65 7.90 -13.54
N ASN A 106 -14.96 8.59 -12.45
CA ASN A 106 -15.97 8.19 -11.46
C ASN A 106 -15.72 6.85 -10.75
N PHE A 107 -14.52 6.27 -10.92
CA PHE A 107 -14.15 4.99 -10.29
C PHE A 107 -13.19 5.19 -9.11
N GLY A 108 -13.55 6.09 -8.20
CA GLY A 108 -12.81 6.42 -6.99
C GLY A 108 -11.64 7.37 -7.20
N THR A 109 -11.13 7.91 -6.10
CA THR A 109 -10.08 8.93 -6.07
C THR A 109 -8.73 8.40 -5.65
N HIS A 110 -8.68 7.19 -5.09
CA HIS A 110 -7.48 6.56 -4.55
C HIS A 110 -7.33 5.11 -5.03
N LYS A 111 -6.08 4.65 -5.02
CA LYS A 111 -5.71 3.25 -5.25
C LYS A 111 -5.07 2.66 -4.00
N PHE A 112 -5.48 1.44 -3.67
CA PHE A 112 -4.93 0.64 -2.59
C PHE A 112 -4.39 -0.66 -3.16
N LYS A 113 -3.13 -0.98 -2.86
CA LYS A 113 -2.45 -2.16 -3.38
C LYS A 113 -1.74 -2.91 -2.28
N CYS A 114 -1.88 -4.24 -2.28
CA CYS A 114 -1.01 -5.13 -1.54
C CYS A 114 0.28 -5.32 -2.32
N VAL A 115 1.43 -5.01 -1.70
CA VAL A 115 2.76 -5.20 -2.30
C VAL A 115 3.53 -6.33 -1.65
N LYS A 116 3.12 -6.74 -0.45
CA LYS A 116 3.68 -7.88 0.26
C LYS A 116 2.62 -8.61 1.06
N TYR A 117 2.59 -9.91 0.92
CA TYR A 117 1.77 -10.82 1.73
C TYR A 117 2.60 -12.06 2.07
N ARG A 118 3.07 -12.13 3.32
CA ARG A 118 3.84 -13.28 3.79
C ARG A 118 2.91 -14.47 4.00
N HIS A 119 2.98 -15.54 3.61
CA HIS A 119 2.07 -16.69 3.74
C HIS A 119 0.87 -16.66 2.78
N LEU A 120 0.92 -15.80 1.74
CA LEU A 120 0.02 -15.96 0.61
C LEU A 120 0.34 -17.30 -0.05
N GLY A 121 -0.67 -18.15 -0.16
CA GLY A 121 -0.54 -19.40 -0.91
C GLY A 121 -0.55 -19.13 -2.41
N GLN A 122 -1.60 -19.55 -3.10
CA GLN A 122 -1.82 -19.20 -4.50
C GLN A 122 -2.45 -17.80 -4.59
N ASP A 123 -1.87 -16.91 -5.40
CA ASP A 123 -2.38 -15.54 -5.63
C ASP A 123 -3.48 -15.54 -6.69
N VAL A 124 -4.62 -16.13 -6.37
CA VAL A 124 -5.75 -16.30 -7.29
C VAL A 124 -6.36 -14.96 -7.68
N ASP A 125 -6.41 -14.02 -6.74
CA ASP A 125 -7.05 -12.72 -6.92
C ASP A 125 -6.13 -11.65 -7.51
N GLY A 126 -4.84 -11.98 -7.70
CA GLY A 126 -3.85 -11.02 -8.18
C GLY A 126 -3.58 -9.91 -7.15
N ALA A 127 -3.56 -10.25 -5.85
CA ALA A 127 -3.31 -9.27 -4.80
C ALA A 127 -1.91 -8.67 -4.85
N ILE A 128 -0.92 -9.43 -5.33
CA ILE A 128 0.48 -9.02 -5.46
C ILE A 128 0.90 -9.06 -6.94
N ASN A 129 0.64 -10.18 -7.61
CA ASN A 129 1.05 -10.40 -8.99
C ASN A 129 0.07 -9.75 -9.97
N PRO A 130 0.56 -9.31 -11.15
CA PRO A 130 -0.32 -8.86 -12.22
C PRO A 130 -1.29 -9.95 -12.62
N ILE A 131 -2.54 -9.57 -12.88
CA ILE A 131 -3.55 -10.46 -13.44
C ILE A 131 -3.53 -10.40 -14.97
N ARG A 132 -3.78 -11.55 -15.60
CA ARG A 132 -3.92 -11.62 -17.06
C ARG A 132 -5.33 -11.26 -17.46
N MET A 133 -5.42 -10.25 -18.31
CA MET A 133 -6.68 -9.76 -18.88
C MET A 133 -7.13 -10.64 -20.07
N PRO A 134 -8.41 -10.56 -20.50
CA PRO A 134 -8.93 -11.33 -21.64
C PRO A 134 -8.19 -11.07 -22.96
N ASP A 135 -7.62 -9.89 -23.14
CA ASP A 135 -6.79 -9.51 -24.32
C ASP A 135 -5.36 -10.06 -24.24
N GLY A 136 -5.02 -10.77 -23.14
CA GLY A 136 -3.69 -11.33 -22.88
C GLY A 136 -2.71 -10.39 -22.19
N SER A 137 -3.05 -9.11 -22.00
CA SER A 137 -2.24 -8.15 -21.27
C SER A 137 -2.11 -8.51 -19.77
N LEU A 138 -1.03 -8.06 -19.14
CA LEU A 138 -0.82 -8.20 -17.70
C LEU A 138 -1.00 -6.85 -17.05
N GLN A 139 -1.94 -6.75 -16.13
CA GLN A 139 -2.25 -5.50 -15.44
C GLN A 139 -2.18 -5.68 -13.92
N GLN A 140 -1.68 -4.65 -13.25
CA GLN A 140 -1.63 -4.61 -11.78
C GLN A 140 -3.04 -4.47 -11.23
N ASN A 141 -3.34 -5.26 -10.20
CA ASN A 141 -4.61 -5.15 -9.50
C ASN A 141 -4.52 -4.12 -8.39
N TYR A 142 -5.56 -3.29 -8.27
CA TYR A 142 -5.77 -2.32 -7.22
C TYR A 142 -7.19 -2.42 -6.71
N ILE A 143 -7.37 -2.17 -5.43
CA ILE A 143 -8.69 -1.82 -4.89
C ILE A 143 -8.84 -0.31 -5.05
N HIS A 144 -9.89 0.11 -5.75
CA HIS A 144 -10.22 1.50 -5.95
C HIS A 144 -11.09 2.00 -4.81
N LEU A 145 -10.67 3.10 -4.20
CA LEU A 145 -11.35 3.73 -3.07
C LEU A 145 -11.77 5.14 -3.42
N ASP A 146 -12.94 5.52 -2.97
CA ASP A 146 -13.43 6.89 -3.08
C ASP A 146 -13.41 7.56 -1.70
N PHE A 147 -12.68 8.67 -1.63
CA PHE A 147 -12.56 9.48 -0.43
C PHE A 147 -13.42 10.73 -0.60
N ASN A 148 -14.53 10.79 0.10
CA ASN A 148 -15.42 11.95 0.10
C ASN A 148 -15.58 12.46 1.53
N ASN A 149 -14.95 13.58 1.86
CA ASN A 149 -14.81 14.10 3.20
C ASN A 149 -14.19 13.05 4.14
N PHE A 150 -14.84 12.66 5.20
CA PHE A 150 -14.37 11.61 6.12
C PHE A 150 -14.96 10.23 5.82
N HIS A 151 -15.63 10.08 4.68
CA HIS A 151 -16.19 8.82 4.24
C HIS A 151 -15.32 8.15 3.20
N ILE A 152 -15.03 6.86 3.40
CA ILE A 152 -14.28 6.03 2.46
C ILE A 152 -15.21 4.94 1.96
N SER A 153 -15.35 4.82 0.65
CA SER A 153 -16.10 3.73 0.02
C SER A 153 -15.26 2.98 -0.98
N GLU A 154 -15.43 1.68 -1.01
CA GLU A 154 -14.80 0.80 -2.00
C GLU A 154 -15.60 0.85 -3.30
N LYS A 155 -14.91 0.97 -4.43
CA LYS A 155 -15.47 0.92 -5.78
C LYS A 155 -15.28 -0.43 -6.45
N GLY A 156 -14.34 -1.22 -5.98
CA GLY A 156 -14.00 -2.53 -6.50
C GLY A 156 -12.55 -2.65 -6.98
N ASP A 157 -12.25 -3.77 -7.58
CA ASP A 157 -10.93 -4.09 -8.12
C ASP A 157 -10.82 -3.79 -9.64
N LEU A 158 -9.71 -4.22 -10.27
CA LEU A 158 -9.50 -4.07 -11.71
C LEU A 158 -10.62 -4.73 -12.56
N ARG A 159 -11.17 -5.85 -12.11
CA ARG A 159 -12.23 -6.56 -12.84
C ARG A 159 -13.54 -5.76 -12.82
N ASP A 160 -13.80 -5.12 -11.69
CA ASP A 160 -14.95 -4.24 -11.53
C ASP A 160 -14.78 -2.94 -12.34
N LEU A 161 -13.56 -2.39 -12.39
CA LEU A 161 -13.22 -1.26 -13.24
C LEU A 161 -13.48 -1.58 -14.72
N VAL A 162 -12.95 -2.70 -15.22
CA VAL A 162 -13.17 -3.12 -16.62
C VAL A 162 -14.65 -3.31 -16.92
N ARG A 163 -15.40 -3.92 -16.00
CA ARG A 163 -16.86 -4.06 -16.15
C ARG A 163 -17.56 -2.70 -16.19
N TYR A 164 -17.16 -1.78 -15.31
CA TYR A 164 -17.71 -0.44 -15.26
C TYR A 164 -17.46 0.34 -16.56
N LEU A 165 -16.23 0.35 -17.07
CA LEU A 165 -15.89 1.02 -18.32
C LEU A 165 -16.64 0.43 -19.52
N ASN A 166 -16.76 -0.89 -19.60
CA ASN A 166 -17.53 -1.56 -20.66
C ASN A 166 -19.04 -1.24 -20.63
N GLN A 167 -19.58 -0.95 -19.46
CA GLN A 167 -20.99 -0.57 -19.31
C GLN A 167 -21.24 0.92 -19.59
N ASN A 168 -20.18 1.74 -19.61
CA ASN A 168 -20.23 3.19 -19.78
C ASN A 168 -19.27 3.67 -20.88
N PRO A 169 -19.40 3.17 -22.13
CA PRO A 169 -18.44 3.48 -23.21
C PRO A 169 -18.35 4.98 -23.58
N GLN A 170 -19.39 5.75 -23.31
CA GLN A 170 -19.44 7.20 -23.62
C GLN A 170 -18.45 8.02 -22.76
N ILE A 171 -17.93 7.46 -21.67
CA ILE A 171 -17.01 8.15 -20.77
C ILE A 171 -15.58 8.17 -21.34
N VAL A 172 -15.26 7.24 -22.26
CA VAL A 172 -13.92 7.07 -22.84
C VAL A 172 -13.76 7.93 -24.11
N GLU A 173 -14.85 8.33 -24.78
CA GLU A 173 -14.80 9.09 -26.04
C GLU A 173 -14.69 10.62 -25.85
N ASP A 174 -15.00 11.15 -24.66
CA ASP A 174 -14.94 12.60 -24.39
C ASP A 174 -13.52 13.10 -23.99
N GLY A 175 -12.50 12.25 -24.08
CA GLY A 175 -11.10 12.52 -23.66
C GLY A 175 -10.12 12.82 -24.82
N ASP A 176 -10.59 13.10 -26.07
CA ASP A 176 -9.75 13.50 -27.22
C ASP A 176 -9.78 15.01 -27.47
#